data_627216c7a52aa1e104a97a1a0173303d
#
_entry.id   627216c7a52aa1e104a97a1a0173303d
#
_cell.length_a   1.000
_cell.length_b   1.000
_cell.length_c   1.000
_cell.angle_alpha   90.00
_cell.angle_beta   90.00
_cell.angle_gamma   90.00
#
_symmetry.space_group_name_H-M   'P 1'
#
loop_
_entity.id
_entity.type
_entity.pdbx_description
1 polymer ?
#
loop_
_entity_poly.entity_id
_entity_poly.type
_entity_poly.pdbx_seq_one_letter_code
_entity_poly.pdbx_strand_id
1 'polypeptide(L)'
;MRYSIAALLLLLSGCAFDVIHLHQVPAHFEAAAGSAETWVLGADARIPLERGYATPLRQGTAWYRVGRTEQGDVYRTKDQVVTVQASNVHEAQLVLNGNLAVGFYLPVERTFTAADPPQQILRTPR
;
A
#
# COMPACT_ATOMS: atom_id res chain seq x y z
N MET A 1 30.32 46.17 -8.46
CA MET A 1 29.40 46.02 -9.53
C MET A 1 29.27 44.62 -10.12
N ARG A 2 30.00 43.67 -9.62
CA ARG A 2 30.00 42.31 -10.17
C ARG A 2 29.52 41.28 -9.17
N TYR A 3 28.88 41.70 -8.09
CA TYR A 3 28.66 40.83 -6.92
C TYR A 3 27.21 40.48 -6.73
N SER A 4 26.30 41.05 -7.51
CA SER A 4 24.86 40.86 -7.31
C SER A 4 24.28 39.59 -7.95
N ILE A 5 25.04 38.92 -8.82
CA ILE A 5 24.56 37.73 -9.55
C ILE A 5 24.65 36.47 -8.69
N ALA A 6 25.62 36.39 -7.79
CA ALA A 6 25.82 35.24 -6.95
C ALA A 6 24.75 35.08 -5.86
N ALA A 7 24.13 36.17 -5.44
CA ALA A 7 23.10 36.14 -4.38
C ALA A 7 21.75 35.60 -4.88
N LEU A 8 21.46 35.74 -6.16
CA LEU A 8 20.19 35.31 -6.75
C LEU A 8 20.08 33.79 -6.90
N LEU A 9 21.20 33.11 -7.10
CA LEU A 9 21.23 31.65 -7.24
C LEU A 9 20.97 30.89 -5.95
N LEU A 10 21.26 31.52 -4.80
CA LEU A 10 21.02 30.92 -3.49
C LEU A 10 19.54 30.92 -3.10
N LEU A 11 18.73 31.81 -3.64
CA LEU A 11 17.32 31.92 -3.34
C LEU A 11 16.49 30.81 -4.04
N LEU A 12 16.99 30.27 -5.14
CA LEU A 12 16.31 29.21 -5.90
C LEU A 12 16.47 27.83 -5.26
N SER A 13 17.51 27.63 -4.47
CA SER A 13 17.74 26.34 -3.79
C SER A 13 16.88 26.13 -2.56
N GLY A 14 16.24 27.17 -2.02
CA GLY A 14 15.37 27.08 -0.85
C GLY A 14 13.93 26.66 -1.14
N CYS A 15 13.58 26.44 -2.40
CA CYS A 15 12.22 26.10 -2.79
C CYS A 15 12.01 24.60 -3.06
N ALA A 16 12.94 23.75 -2.63
CA ALA A 16 12.80 22.31 -2.76
C ALA A 16 11.81 21.80 -1.73
N PHE A 17 10.75 21.14 -2.19
CA PHE A 17 9.79 20.45 -1.33
C PHE A 17 10.22 19.01 -1.16
N ASP A 18 10.16 18.52 0.09
CA ASP A 18 10.33 17.11 0.36
C ASP A 18 9.08 16.36 -0.12
N VAL A 19 9.24 15.58 -1.17
CA VAL A 19 8.18 14.74 -1.70
C VAL A 19 8.39 13.34 -1.14
N ILE A 20 7.38 12.81 -0.44
CA ILE A 20 7.40 11.46 0.07
C ILE A 20 6.94 10.53 -1.05
N HIS A 21 7.84 9.69 -1.53
CA HIS A 21 7.55 8.67 -2.52
C HIS A 21 7.38 7.32 -1.86
N LEU A 22 6.35 6.57 -2.27
CA LEU A 22 6.23 5.18 -1.89
C LEU A 22 7.34 4.35 -2.52
N HIS A 23 7.82 3.35 -1.79
CA HIS A 23 8.64 2.29 -2.35
C HIS A 23 7.73 1.35 -3.13
N GLN A 24 7.81 1.39 -4.45
CA GLN A 24 6.97 0.59 -5.33
C GLN A 24 7.85 -0.25 -6.26
N VAL A 25 7.45 -1.50 -6.47
CA VAL A 25 8.06 -2.37 -7.47
C VAL A 25 6.96 -2.83 -8.44
N PRO A 26 7.27 -3.06 -9.72
CA PRO A 26 6.29 -3.60 -10.64
C PRO A 26 5.75 -4.94 -10.13
N ALA A 27 4.46 -5.18 -10.33
CA ALA A 27 3.82 -6.42 -9.94
C ALA A 27 2.96 -6.96 -11.07
N HIS A 28 3.05 -8.27 -11.29
CA HIS A 28 2.23 -8.98 -12.26
C HIS A 28 0.99 -9.51 -11.56
N PHE A 29 -0.15 -8.96 -11.90
CA PHE A 29 -1.42 -9.37 -11.30
C PHE A 29 -2.13 -10.36 -12.20
N GLU A 30 -2.48 -11.52 -11.62
CA GLU A 30 -3.33 -12.51 -12.25
C GLU A 30 -4.67 -12.54 -11.52
N ALA A 31 -5.76 -12.28 -12.25
CA ALA A 31 -7.10 -12.30 -11.68
C ALA A 31 -7.48 -13.71 -11.25
N ALA A 32 -8.18 -13.82 -10.11
CA ALA A 32 -8.71 -15.09 -9.65
C ALA A 32 -9.85 -15.55 -10.56
N ALA A 33 -9.88 -16.85 -10.87
CA ALA A 33 -10.98 -17.47 -11.59
C ALA A 33 -11.87 -18.23 -10.61
N GLY A 34 -13.19 -18.23 -10.85
CA GLY A 34 -14.17 -18.94 -10.05
C GLY A 34 -14.59 -18.20 -8.78
N SER A 35 -15.11 -18.97 -7.81
CA SER A 35 -15.61 -18.38 -6.56
C SER A 35 -14.45 -17.92 -5.68
N ALA A 36 -14.60 -16.72 -5.12
CA ALA A 36 -13.57 -16.12 -4.30
C ALA A 36 -13.54 -16.75 -2.89
N GLU A 37 -12.31 -16.99 -2.40
CA GLU A 37 -12.09 -17.27 -0.99
C GLU A 37 -12.45 -16.03 -0.18
N THR A 38 -13.23 -16.21 0.89
CA THR A 38 -13.64 -15.12 1.79
C THR A 38 -13.25 -15.42 3.22
N TRP A 39 -12.92 -14.37 3.96
CA TRP A 39 -12.61 -14.45 5.38
C TRP A 39 -12.97 -13.13 6.05
N VAL A 40 -13.05 -13.16 7.37
CA VAL A 40 -13.32 -11.97 8.20
C VAL A 40 -12.08 -11.67 9.03
N LEU A 41 -11.71 -10.39 9.09
CA LEU A 41 -10.58 -9.95 9.90
C LEU A 41 -10.96 -10.04 11.39
N GLY A 42 -10.18 -10.82 12.14
CA GLY A 42 -10.49 -11.13 13.54
C GLY A 42 -10.02 -10.10 14.55
N ALA A 43 -9.14 -9.18 14.15
CA ALA A 43 -8.63 -8.10 15.00
C ALA A 43 -8.20 -6.95 14.13
N ASP A 44 -8.23 -5.73 14.67
CA ASP A 44 -7.69 -4.56 13.97
C ASP A 44 -6.22 -4.80 13.59
N ALA A 45 -5.82 -4.34 12.42
CA ALA A 45 -4.45 -4.49 11.95
C ALA A 45 -3.94 -3.19 11.35
N ARG A 46 -2.71 -2.84 11.70
CA ARG A 46 -1.96 -1.76 11.09
C ARG A 46 -0.79 -2.35 10.33
N ILE A 47 -0.70 -2.00 9.06
CA ILE A 47 0.36 -2.52 8.19
C ILE A 47 1.35 -1.37 7.98
N PRO A 48 2.52 -1.40 8.63
CA PRO A 48 3.49 -0.33 8.47
C PRO A 48 4.17 -0.40 7.12
N LEU A 49 4.48 0.76 6.57
CA LEU A 49 5.23 0.91 5.32
C LEU A 49 6.53 1.64 5.61
N GLU A 50 7.54 1.42 4.79
CA GLU A 50 8.80 2.16 4.92
C GLU A 50 8.57 3.67 4.77
N ARG A 51 7.70 4.05 3.82
CA ARG A 51 7.31 5.44 3.59
C ARG A 51 5.81 5.52 3.37
N GLY A 52 5.20 6.57 3.92
CA GLY A 52 3.75 6.72 3.85
C GLY A 52 3.00 5.85 4.85
N TYR A 53 1.69 5.79 4.73
CA TYR A 53 0.85 4.98 5.60
C TYR A 53 -0.30 4.34 4.84
N ALA A 54 -0.68 3.18 5.34
CA ALA A 54 -1.86 2.48 4.87
C ALA A 54 -3.05 2.74 5.81
N THR A 55 -4.26 2.66 5.27
CA THR A 55 -5.48 2.66 6.07
C THR A 55 -5.42 1.53 7.11
N PRO A 56 -5.68 1.81 8.39
CA PRO A 56 -5.83 0.75 9.38
C PRO A 56 -6.98 -0.20 9.01
N LEU A 57 -6.73 -1.50 9.09
CA LEU A 57 -7.73 -2.51 8.75
C LEU A 57 -8.56 -2.81 10.00
N ARG A 58 -9.89 -2.79 9.85
CA ARG A 58 -10.80 -2.90 10.99
C ARG A 58 -11.25 -4.34 11.20
N GLN A 59 -11.29 -4.75 12.44
CA GLN A 59 -11.91 -5.99 12.87
C GLN A 59 -13.34 -6.11 12.32
N GLY A 60 -13.72 -7.29 11.90
CA GLY A 60 -15.05 -7.58 11.40
C GLY A 60 -15.26 -7.31 9.92
N THR A 61 -14.28 -6.74 9.24
CA THR A 61 -14.36 -6.54 7.79
C THR A 61 -14.22 -7.87 7.05
N ALA A 62 -15.07 -8.06 6.03
CA ALA A 62 -15.03 -9.24 5.18
C ALA A 62 -14.16 -8.97 3.95
N TRP A 63 -13.28 -9.93 3.66
CA TRP A 63 -12.31 -9.85 2.57
C TRP A 63 -12.50 -10.99 1.60
N TYR A 64 -12.23 -10.76 0.33
CA TYR A 64 -12.33 -11.77 -0.71
C TYR A 64 -11.13 -11.67 -1.65
N ARG A 65 -10.66 -12.83 -2.10
CA ARG A 65 -9.51 -12.90 -2.99
C ARG A 65 -9.91 -12.46 -4.40
N VAL A 66 -9.14 -11.55 -4.96
CA VAL A 66 -9.35 -11.05 -6.33
C VAL A 66 -8.30 -11.53 -7.31
N GLY A 67 -7.17 -12.03 -6.82
CA GLY A 67 -6.10 -12.50 -7.66
C GLY A 67 -4.84 -12.81 -6.87
N ARG A 68 -3.73 -12.78 -7.58
CA ARG A 68 -2.41 -13.00 -6.99
C ARG A 68 -1.34 -12.22 -7.74
N THR A 69 -0.26 -11.92 -7.05
CA THR A 69 0.98 -11.39 -7.61
C THR A 69 2.13 -12.30 -7.20
N GLU A 70 3.36 -11.96 -7.61
CA GLU A 70 4.56 -12.70 -7.20
C GLU A 70 4.73 -12.68 -5.68
N GLN A 71 4.20 -11.65 -5.00
CA GLN A 71 4.35 -11.48 -3.56
C GLN A 71 3.33 -12.26 -2.75
N GLY A 72 2.19 -12.60 -3.32
CA GLY A 72 1.16 -13.35 -2.61
C GLY A 72 -0.23 -13.17 -3.18
N ASP A 73 -1.23 -13.63 -2.40
CA ASP A 73 -2.63 -13.51 -2.76
C ASP A 73 -3.16 -12.12 -2.47
N VAL A 74 -3.98 -11.60 -3.37
CA VAL A 74 -4.50 -10.23 -3.32
C VAL A 74 -5.96 -10.25 -2.91
N TYR A 75 -6.30 -9.44 -1.90
CA TYR A 75 -7.64 -9.39 -1.30
C TYR A 75 -8.21 -7.98 -1.29
N ARG A 76 -9.53 -7.90 -1.46
CA ARG A 76 -10.31 -6.67 -1.36
C ARG A 76 -11.38 -6.81 -0.30
N THR A 77 -11.84 -5.66 0.17
CA THR A 77 -13.03 -5.57 1.03
C THR A 77 -13.99 -4.50 0.51
N LYS A 78 -15.28 -4.70 0.73
CA LYS A 78 -16.32 -3.68 0.47
C LYS A 78 -16.71 -2.93 1.75
N ASP A 79 -16.14 -3.33 2.90
CA ASP A 79 -16.55 -2.82 4.20
C ASP A 79 -15.79 -1.57 4.62
N GLN A 80 -14.71 -1.26 3.93
CA GLN A 80 -13.96 -0.02 4.14
C GLN A 80 -13.18 0.35 2.88
N VAL A 81 -12.83 1.62 2.77
CA VAL A 81 -11.93 2.10 1.73
C VAL A 81 -10.50 1.92 2.21
N VAL A 82 -9.69 1.21 1.42
CA VAL A 82 -8.29 0.95 1.75
C VAL A 82 -7.40 1.72 0.79
N THR A 83 -6.56 2.57 1.35
CA THR A 83 -5.63 3.39 0.58
C THR A 83 -4.23 3.32 1.18
N VAL A 84 -3.26 3.63 0.36
CA VAL A 84 -1.88 3.90 0.77
C VAL A 84 -1.60 5.35 0.44
N GLN A 85 -1.12 6.11 1.42
CA GLN A 85 -0.88 7.54 1.29
C GLN A 85 0.60 7.87 1.47
N ALA A 86 1.09 8.66 0.55
CA ALA A 86 2.37 9.35 0.64
C ALA A 86 2.13 10.78 0.15
N SER A 87 2.83 11.24 -0.87
CA SER A 87 2.48 12.52 -1.51
C SER A 87 1.15 12.46 -2.25
N ASN A 88 0.77 11.27 -2.70
CA ASN A 88 -0.51 11.00 -3.33
C ASN A 88 -1.25 9.89 -2.59
N VAL A 89 -2.55 9.81 -2.82
CA VAL A 89 -3.40 8.74 -2.30
C VAL A 89 -3.57 7.69 -3.37
N HIS A 90 -3.29 6.43 -3.03
CA HIS A 90 -3.39 5.30 -3.96
C HIS A 90 -4.44 4.30 -3.45
N GLU A 91 -5.32 3.86 -4.33
CA GLU A 91 -6.17 2.70 -4.04
C GLU A 91 -5.26 1.49 -3.79
N ALA A 92 -5.58 0.72 -2.75
CA ALA A 92 -4.72 -0.39 -2.34
C ALA A 92 -5.53 -1.64 -2.04
N GLN A 93 -4.92 -2.79 -2.34
CA GLN A 93 -5.46 -4.11 -2.05
C GLN A 93 -4.44 -4.89 -1.22
N LEU A 94 -4.93 -5.58 -0.20
CA LEU A 94 -4.06 -6.28 0.74
C LEU A 94 -3.43 -7.51 0.10
N VAL A 95 -2.13 -7.69 0.29
CA VAL A 95 -1.41 -8.86 -0.19
C VAL A 95 -0.99 -9.72 0.99
N LEU A 96 -1.39 -10.99 0.96
CA LEU A 96 -1.07 -11.95 2.00
C LEU A 96 -0.23 -13.10 1.44
N ASN A 97 0.75 -13.49 2.23
CA ASN A 97 1.44 -14.77 2.09
C ASN A 97 1.07 -15.62 3.30
N GLY A 98 0.14 -16.56 3.12
CA GLY A 98 -0.49 -17.21 4.26
C GLY A 98 -1.27 -16.21 5.10
N ASN A 99 -0.99 -16.13 6.39
CA ASN A 99 -1.58 -15.13 7.30
C ASN A 99 -0.70 -13.91 7.49
N LEU A 100 0.37 -13.78 6.72
CA LEU A 100 1.31 -12.68 6.81
C LEU A 100 0.94 -11.60 5.80
N ALA A 101 0.58 -10.41 6.27
CA ALA A 101 0.37 -9.24 5.42
C ALA A 101 1.74 -8.73 4.98
N VAL A 102 2.07 -8.97 3.70
CA VAL A 102 3.38 -8.64 3.14
C VAL A 102 3.40 -7.26 2.50
N GLY A 103 2.24 -6.65 2.27
CA GLY A 103 2.14 -5.33 1.69
C GLY A 103 0.83 -5.12 0.96
N PHE A 104 0.87 -4.21 -0.01
CA PHE A 104 -0.30 -3.84 -0.80
C PHE A 104 -0.01 -3.86 -2.29
N TYR A 105 -0.98 -4.33 -3.05
CA TYR A 105 -1.01 -4.15 -4.49
C TYR A 105 -1.76 -2.86 -4.81
N LEU A 106 -1.17 -2.03 -5.67
CA LEU A 106 -1.75 -0.78 -6.13
C LEU A 106 -2.27 -1.00 -7.56
N PRO A 107 -3.59 -1.22 -7.74
CA PRO A 107 -4.11 -1.68 -9.03
C PRO A 107 -3.99 -0.65 -10.15
N VAL A 108 -4.06 0.64 -9.84
CA VAL A 108 -3.94 1.70 -10.86
C VAL A 108 -2.51 1.77 -11.38
N GLU A 109 -1.53 1.73 -10.50
CA GLU A 109 -0.11 1.80 -10.85
C GLU A 109 0.44 0.45 -11.31
N ARG A 110 -0.23 -0.66 -10.97
CA ARG A 110 0.22 -2.04 -11.19
C ARG A 110 1.55 -2.31 -10.50
N THR A 111 1.62 -1.89 -9.25
CA THR A 111 2.82 -2.00 -8.42
C THR A 111 2.50 -2.61 -7.08
N PHE A 112 3.54 -3.04 -6.39
CA PHE A 112 3.48 -3.56 -5.03
C PHE A 112 4.31 -2.68 -4.11
N THR A 113 3.77 -2.35 -2.93
CA THR A 113 4.51 -1.69 -1.87
C THR A 113 4.58 -2.60 -0.66
N ALA A 114 5.79 -2.83 -0.15
CA ALA A 114 6.03 -3.80 0.91
C ALA A 114 5.67 -3.25 2.28
N ALA A 115 5.10 -4.11 3.11
CA ALA A 115 5.01 -3.87 4.55
C ALA A 115 6.40 -3.91 5.17
N ASP A 116 6.66 -3.04 6.14
CA ASP A 116 7.95 -2.97 6.80
C ASP A 116 7.77 -2.68 8.31
N PRO A 117 7.77 -3.71 9.13
CA PRO A 117 7.86 -5.13 8.80
C PRO A 117 6.50 -5.73 8.38
N PRO A 118 6.49 -6.91 7.75
CA PRO A 118 5.25 -7.65 7.53
C PRO A 118 4.55 -7.99 8.84
N GLN A 119 3.22 -8.07 8.81
CA GLN A 119 2.40 -8.27 10.00
C GLN A 119 1.56 -9.53 9.90
N GLN A 120 1.55 -10.33 10.96
CA GLN A 120 0.58 -11.41 11.08
C GLN A 120 -0.81 -10.82 11.26
N ILE A 121 -1.78 -11.37 10.55
CA ILE A 121 -3.19 -11.01 10.73
C ILE A 121 -3.99 -12.21 11.19
N LEU A 122 -5.11 -11.94 11.86
CA LEU A 122 -6.02 -12.97 12.32
C LEU A 122 -7.17 -13.09 11.31
N ARG A 123 -7.30 -14.24 10.66
CA ARG A 123 -8.35 -14.52 9.70
C ARG A 123 -9.31 -15.56 10.25
N THR A 124 -10.60 -15.28 10.16
CA THR A 124 -11.65 -16.22 10.51
C THR A 124 -12.37 -16.63 9.21
N PRO A 125 -12.47 -17.91 8.89
CA PRO A 125 -13.22 -18.36 7.72
C PRO A 125 -14.66 -17.89 7.78
N ARG A 126 -15.23 -17.60 6.63
CA ARG A 126 -16.61 -17.16 6.52
C ARG A 126 -17.51 -18.23 5.91
#